data_cbb09a87db3b13824886eaf7dcd90a63
#
_entry.id   cbb09a87db3b13824886eaf7dcd90a63
#
_cell.length_a   1.000
_cell.length_b   1.000
_cell.length_c   1.000
_cell.angle_alpha   90.00
_cell.angle_beta   90.00
_cell.angle_gamma   90.00
#
_symmetry.space_group_name_H-M   'P 1'
#
loop_
_entity.id
_entity.type
_entity.pdbx_description
1 polymer ?
#
loop_
_entity_poly.entity_id
_entity_poly.type
_entity_poly.pdbx_seq_one_letter_code
_entity_poly.pdbx_strand_id
1 'polypeptide(L)'
;MARPDSKWYKLDSAGILYSALQKEEYSAIYRFSARMEGEVDPAALQRAIDRCMPRFPTFAVRIRKGAFWYYLEHNSAPGPFLKEDVSDPCQPVRFKEDNGWLVRFYYYRNRISIEVFHALSDGGGAIVFFRTLLAEYLRQTGVDIPAGNGGL
;
A
#
# COMPACT_ATOMS: atom_id res chain seq x y z
N MET A 1 28.16 -17.48 0.17
CA MET A 1 27.61 -16.15 -0.08
C MET A 1 26.33 -16.01 0.74
N ALA A 2 26.35 -15.29 1.84
CA ALA A 2 25.16 -15.09 2.68
C ALA A 2 24.15 -14.24 1.93
N ARG A 3 22.89 -14.72 1.84
CA ARG A 3 21.77 -13.92 1.34
C ARG A 3 21.60 -12.71 2.26
N PRO A 4 21.39 -11.49 1.73
CA PRO A 4 21.09 -10.34 2.57
C PRO A 4 19.81 -10.64 3.37
N ASP A 5 19.81 -10.25 4.63
CA ASP A 5 18.74 -10.45 5.62
C ASP A 5 17.36 -10.14 5.03
N SER A 6 16.68 -11.16 4.55
CA SER A 6 15.28 -11.05 4.20
C SER A 6 14.48 -11.03 5.49
N LYS A 7 14.15 -9.84 5.98
CA LYS A 7 13.22 -9.69 7.10
C LYS A 7 11.89 -10.31 6.69
N TRP A 8 11.52 -11.38 7.35
CA TRP A 8 10.22 -12.02 7.20
C TRP A 8 9.38 -11.78 8.47
N TYR A 9 8.10 -11.66 8.29
CA TYR A 9 7.16 -11.45 9.38
C TYR A 9 6.13 -12.56 9.36
N LYS A 10 5.86 -13.15 10.51
CA LYS A 10 4.79 -14.14 10.64
C LYS A 10 3.44 -13.43 10.50
N LEU A 11 2.55 -13.94 9.65
CA LEU A 11 1.16 -13.52 9.63
C LEU A 11 0.49 -13.88 10.95
N ASP A 12 -0.28 -12.96 11.50
CA ASP A 12 -1.16 -13.28 12.62
C ASP A 12 -2.32 -14.18 12.17
N SER A 13 -3.11 -14.66 13.12
CA SER A 13 -4.22 -15.56 12.84
C SER A 13 -5.27 -14.94 11.90
N ALA A 14 -5.51 -13.62 12.01
CA ALA A 14 -6.42 -12.91 11.13
C ALA A 14 -5.85 -12.80 9.70
N GLY A 15 -4.57 -12.49 9.55
CA GLY A 15 -3.90 -12.44 8.25
C GLY A 15 -3.91 -13.79 7.53
N ILE A 16 -3.73 -14.89 8.25
CA ILE A 16 -3.85 -16.25 7.70
C ILE A 16 -5.27 -16.50 7.20
N LEU A 17 -6.28 -16.15 8.01
CA LEU A 17 -7.69 -16.31 7.67
C LEU A 17 -8.06 -15.50 6.42
N TYR A 18 -7.67 -14.23 6.35
CA TYR A 18 -7.91 -13.39 5.19
C TYR A 18 -7.24 -13.91 3.92
N SER A 19 -6.02 -14.43 4.03
CA SER A 19 -5.31 -15.03 2.89
C SER A 19 -5.97 -16.30 2.37
N ALA A 20 -6.57 -17.10 3.28
CA ALA A 20 -7.25 -18.34 2.93
C ALA A 20 -8.67 -18.11 2.38
N LEU A 21 -9.35 -17.05 2.82
CA LEU A 21 -10.74 -16.74 2.45
C LEU A 21 -10.86 -15.86 1.21
N GLN A 22 -9.75 -15.44 0.61
CA GLN A 22 -9.79 -14.59 -0.57
C GLN A 22 -10.38 -15.34 -1.76
N LYS A 23 -11.63 -15.00 -2.10
CA LYS A 23 -12.37 -15.50 -3.27
C LYS A 23 -12.79 -14.32 -4.14
N GLU A 24 -13.22 -14.58 -5.37
CA GLU A 24 -13.72 -13.54 -6.27
C GLU A 24 -14.88 -12.73 -5.67
N GLU A 25 -15.72 -13.37 -4.85
CA GLU A 25 -16.86 -12.74 -4.18
C GLU A 25 -16.52 -12.01 -2.89
N TYR A 26 -15.32 -12.20 -2.34
CA TYR A 26 -14.88 -11.60 -1.08
C TYR A 26 -13.43 -11.17 -1.19
N SER A 27 -13.22 -9.86 -1.21
CA SER A 27 -11.89 -9.30 -1.14
C SER A 27 -11.62 -8.79 0.28
N ALA A 28 -10.56 -9.26 0.91
CA ALA A 28 -10.09 -8.76 2.20
C ALA A 28 -9.31 -7.44 2.00
N ILE A 29 -9.91 -6.49 1.28
CA ILE A 29 -9.32 -5.21 0.92
C ILE A 29 -10.25 -4.09 1.39
N TYR A 30 -9.67 -3.03 1.92
CA TYR A 30 -10.39 -1.80 2.21
C TYR A 30 -9.71 -0.61 1.50
N ARG A 31 -10.48 0.45 1.29
CA ARG A 31 -10.07 1.64 0.55
C ARG A 31 -10.22 2.89 1.41
N PHE A 32 -9.22 3.75 1.33
CA PHE A 32 -9.31 5.15 1.73
C PHE A 32 -9.22 6.05 0.50
N SER A 33 -9.96 7.13 0.51
CA SER A 33 -9.93 8.12 -0.56
C SER A 33 -9.95 9.53 0.01
N ALA A 34 -9.22 10.44 -0.65
CA ALA A 34 -9.23 11.86 -0.34
C ALA A 34 -9.48 12.66 -1.61
N ARG A 35 -10.20 13.78 -1.49
CA ARG A 35 -10.34 14.76 -2.55
C ARG A 35 -9.37 15.89 -2.36
N MET A 36 -8.70 16.25 -3.45
CA MET A 36 -7.87 17.44 -3.54
C MET A 36 -8.70 18.63 -4.09
N GLU A 37 -8.25 19.84 -3.84
CA GLU A 37 -8.89 21.05 -4.40
C GLU A 37 -8.72 21.11 -5.92
N GLY A 38 -7.56 20.71 -6.44
CA GLY A 38 -7.25 20.67 -7.86
C GLY A 38 -7.10 19.25 -8.40
N GLU A 39 -6.90 19.13 -9.69
CA GLU A 39 -6.60 17.85 -10.33
C GLU A 39 -5.28 17.26 -9.80
N VAL A 40 -5.26 15.94 -9.65
CA VAL A 40 -4.08 15.21 -9.19
C VAL A 40 -3.02 15.21 -10.28
N ASP A 41 -1.80 15.59 -9.94
CA ASP A 41 -0.62 15.38 -10.76
C ASP A 41 -0.09 13.95 -10.54
N PRO A 42 -0.23 13.04 -11.51
CA PRO A 42 0.18 11.64 -11.34
C PRO A 42 1.68 11.48 -11.11
N ALA A 43 2.50 12.34 -11.74
CA ALA A 43 3.95 12.26 -11.59
C ALA A 43 4.38 12.70 -10.18
N ALA A 44 3.77 13.75 -9.64
CA ALA A 44 4.00 14.18 -8.27
C ALA A 44 3.54 13.12 -7.26
N LEU A 45 2.41 12.46 -7.53
CA LEU A 45 1.89 11.40 -6.65
C LEU A 45 2.79 10.15 -6.68
N GLN A 46 3.30 9.74 -7.84
CA GLN A 46 4.25 8.63 -7.91
C GLN A 46 5.54 8.95 -7.12
N ARG A 47 6.07 10.17 -7.24
CA ARG A 47 7.24 10.58 -6.44
C ARG A 47 6.95 10.57 -4.93
N ALA A 48 5.74 10.94 -4.53
CA ALA A 48 5.32 10.88 -3.13
C ALA A 48 5.25 9.42 -2.63
N ILE A 49 4.72 8.50 -3.43
CA ILE A 49 4.70 7.06 -3.14
C ILE A 49 6.13 6.55 -2.94
N ASP A 50 7.02 6.83 -3.89
CA ASP A 50 8.41 6.38 -3.87
C ASP A 50 9.18 6.89 -2.64
N ARG A 51 8.84 8.07 -2.14
CA ARG A 51 9.42 8.64 -0.91
C ARG A 51 8.80 8.11 0.37
N CYS A 52 7.50 7.77 0.34
CA CYS A 52 6.80 7.26 1.52
C CYS A 52 7.12 5.78 1.79
N MET A 53 7.21 4.95 0.75
CA MET A 53 7.39 3.50 0.92
C MET A 53 8.57 3.11 1.80
N PRO A 54 9.78 3.72 1.69
CA PRO A 54 10.90 3.39 2.58
C PRO A 54 10.66 3.73 4.05
N ARG A 55 9.76 4.66 4.35
CA ARG A 55 9.41 5.06 5.73
C ARG A 55 8.45 4.08 6.40
N PHE A 56 7.78 3.25 5.62
CA PHE A 56 6.79 2.27 6.07
C PHE A 56 7.16 0.86 5.61
N PRO A 57 8.24 0.27 6.15
CA PRO A 57 8.73 -1.03 5.70
C PRO A 57 7.72 -2.16 5.86
N THR A 58 6.75 -2.01 6.77
CA THR A 58 5.64 -2.95 6.94
C THR A 58 4.68 -2.98 5.75
N PHE A 59 4.65 -1.92 4.93
CA PHE A 59 3.89 -1.88 3.67
C PHE A 59 4.70 -2.42 2.48
N ALA A 60 6.02 -2.48 2.59
CA ALA A 60 6.92 -2.96 1.55
C ALA A 60 7.12 -4.48 1.64
N VAL A 61 6.03 -5.23 1.66
CA VAL A 61 6.02 -6.68 1.79
C VAL A 61 5.11 -7.35 0.77
N ARG A 62 5.34 -8.64 0.57
CA ARG A 62 4.50 -9.52 -0.24
C ARG A 62 4.20 -10.81 0.52
N ILE A 63 3.09 -11.49 0.16
CA ILE A 63 2.76 -12.79 0.71
C ILE A 63 3.53 -13.88 -0.03
N ARG A 64 4.09 -14.80 0.75
CA ARG A 64 4.66 -16.05 0.27
C ARG A 64 3.97 -17.25 0.91
N LYS A 65 3.83 -18.29 0.13
CA LYS A 65 3.36 -19.57 0.61
C LYS A 65 4.56 -20.42 1.01
N GLY A 66 4.65 -20.75 2.30
CA GLY A 66 5.57 -21.77 2.82
C GLY A 66 4.99 -23.18 2.67
N ALA A 67 5.68 -24.18 3.22
CA ALA A 67 5.22 -25.57 3.17
C ALA A 67 3.88 -25.79 3.90
N PHE A 68 3.65 -25.07 5.02
CA PHE A 68 2.49 -25.25 5.88
C PHE A 68 1.74 -23.94 6.23
N TRP A 69 2.32 -22.78 5.91
CA TRP A 69 1.72 -21.46 6.25
C TRP A 69 2.10 -20.38 5.25
N TYR A 70 1.35 -19.28 5.28
CA TYR A 70 1.70 -18.06 4.58
C TYR A 70 2.54 -17.16 5.49
N TYR A 71 3.46 -16.40 4.90
CA TYR A 71 4.27 -15.41 5.60
C TYR A 71 4.48 -14.16 4.74
N LEU A 72 4.81 -13.05 5.40
CA LEU A 72 5.19 -11.81 4.73
C LEU A 72 6.71 -11.74 4.60
N GLU A 73 7.20 -11.43 3.43
CA GLU A 73 8.61 -11.11 3.20
C GLU A 73 8.74 -9.73 2.56
N HIS A 74 9.91 -9.10 2.73
CA HIS A 74 10.19 -7.84 2.06
C HIS A 74 10.04 -7.97 0.54
N ASN A 75 9.32 -7.02 -0.06
CA ASN A 75 9.11 -6.98 -1.50
C ASN A 75 10.14 -6.02 -2.14
N SER A 76 11.11 -6.58 -2.85
CA SER A 76 12.11 -5.84 -3.60
C SER A 76 11.76 -5.68 -5.09
N ALA A 77 10.56 -6.10 -5.50
CA ALA A 77 10.10 -5.92 -6.87
C ALA A 77 9.85 -4.45 -7.20
N PRO A 78 9.90 -4.04 -8.48
CA PRO A 78 9.55 -2.70 -8.89
C PRO A 78 8.13 -2.30 -8.48
N GLY A 79 7.95 -1.03 -8.13
CA GLY A 79 6.67 -0.47 -7.67
C GLY A 79 6.66 -0.19 -6.16
N PRO A 80 5.46 0.01 -5.59
CA PRO A 80 4.15 -0.05 -6.24
C PRO A 80 3.93 1.11 -7.22
N PHE A 81 3.21 0.84 -8.31
CA PHE A 81 2.92 1.84 -9.34
C PHE A 81 1.53 2.42 -9.18
N LEU A 82 1.44 3.73 -9.39
CA LEU A 82 0.18 4.45 -9.45
C LEU A 82 -0.64 4.04 -10.68
N LYS A 83 -1.94 3.87 -10.51
CA LYS A 83 -2.89 3.53 -11.57
C LYS A 83 -4.02 4.54 -11.65
N GLU A 84 -4.57 4.73 -12.84
CA GLU A 84 -5.83 5.46 -12.99
C GLU A 84 -7.00 4.61 -12.47
N ASP A 85 -7.91 5.23 -11.71
CA ASP A 85 -9.03 4.57 -11.02
C ASP A 85 -10.23 4.45 -11.94
N VAL A 86 -10.14 3.52 -12.89
CA VAL A 86 -11.14 3.29 -13.96
C VAL A 86 -11.82 1.92 -13.87
N SER A 87 -11.48 1.12 -12.86
CA SER A 87 -12.04 -0.21 -12.62
C SER A 87 -12.85 -0.26 -11.33
N ASP A 88 -13.55 -1.37 -11.12
CA ASP A 88 -14.26 -1.62 -9.86
C ASP A 88 -13.30 -1.58 -8.66
N PRO A 89 -13.69 -0.93 -7.57
CA PRO A 89 -12.86 -0.83 -6.38
C PRO A 89 -12.72 -2.17 -5.65
N CYS A 90 -11.65 -2.28 -4.86
CA CYS A 90 -11.42 -3.40 -3.94
C CYS A 90 -11.40 -4.78 -4.60
N GLN A 91 -10.92 -4.87 -5.84
CA GLN A 91 -10.73 -6.16 -6.50
C GLN A 91 -9.79 -7.07 -5.69
N PRO A 92 -10.02 -8.40 -5.65
CA PRO A 92 -9.14 -9.33 -4.95
C PRO A 92 -7.68 -9.16 -5.32
N VAL A 93 -6.79 -9.34 -4.34
CA VAL A 93 -5.35 -9.35 -4.62
C VAL A 93 -4.99 -10.66 -5.31
N ARG A 94 -4.40 -10.56 -6.47
CA ARG A 94 -3.79 -11.69 -7.15
C ARG A 94 -2.29 -11.65 -6.87
N PHE A 95 -1.81 -12.53 -5.99
CA PHE A 95 -0.45 -12.50 -5.43
C PHE A 95 0.67 -12.57 -6.48
N LYS A 96 0.35 -12.96 -7.71
CA LYS A 96 1.30 -12.98 -8.84
C LYS A 96 1.22 -11.74 -9.72
N GLU A 97 0.17 -10.94 -9.57
CA GLU A 97 -0.01 -9.69 -10.28
C GLU A 97 0.57 -8.52 -9.47
N ASP A 98 0.73 -7.38 -10.12
CA ASP A 98 1.24 -6.15 -9.49
C ASP A 98 2.56 -6.36 -8.70
N ASN A 99 3.40 -7.30 -9.15
CA ASN A 99 4.65 -7.65 -8.47
C ASN A 99 4.47 -8.06 -7.00
N GLY A 100 3.28 -8.53 -6.63
CA GLY A 100 2.96 -8.99 -5.28
C GLY A 100 2.73 -7.89 -4.24
N TRP A 101 2.62 -6.64 -4.65
CA TRP A 101 2.29 -5.55 -3.75
C TRP A 101 0.90 -5.71 -3.14
N LEU A 102 0.80 -5.52 -1.82
CA LEU A 102 -0.44 -5.64 -1.04
C LEU A 102 -1.11 -4.30 -0.77
N VAL A 103 -0.51 -3.22 -1.21
CA VAL A 103 -1.06 -1.87 -1.25
C VAL A 103 -1.11 -1.41 -2.70
N ARG A 104 -2.20 -0.79 -3.08
CA ARG A 104 -2.43 -0.28 -4.43
C ARG A 104 -2.77 1.20 -4.35
N PHE A 105 -2.31 1.97 -5.32
CA PHE A 105 -2.47 3.42 -5.39
C PHE A 105 -3.23 3.79 -6.65
N TYR A 106 -4.21 4.68 -6.48
CA TYR A 106 -5.09 5.12 -7.57
C TYR A 106 -5.29 6.63 -7.54
N TYR A 107 -5.51 7.20 -8.71
CA TYR A 107 -5.97 8.56 -8.87
C TYR A 107 -7.09 8.63 -9.91
N TYR A 108 -7.97 9.58 -9.76
CA TYR A 108 -8.95 9.94 -10.76
C TYR A 108 -9.38 11.39 -10.57
N ARG A 109 -9.13 12.25 -11.57
CA ARG A 109 -9.37 13.68 -11.49
C ARG A 109 -8.72 14.28 -10.22
N ASN A 110 -9.54 14.74 -9.28
CA ASN A 110 -9.09 15.34 -8.02
C ASN A 110 -9.08 14.34 -6.82
N ARG A 111 -9.19 13.07 -7.07
CA ARG A 111 -9.25 12.05 -6.01
C ARG A 111 -7.98 11.18 -6.00
N ILE A 112 -7.44 10.99 -4.83
CA ILE A 112 -6.37 10.03 -4.54
C ILE A 112 -6.98 8.92 -3.68
N SER A 113 -6.68 7.67 -4.01
CA SER A 113 -7.18 6.50 -3.28
C SER A 113 -6.06 5.51 -3.02
N ILE A 114 -6.11 4.85 -1.86
CA ILE A 114 -5.32 3.66 -1.58
C ILE A 114 -6.23 2.47 -1.29
N GLU A 115 -5.80 1.31 -1.71
CA GLU A 115 -6.39 0.03 -1.33
C GLU A 115 -5.36 -0.79 -0.58
N VAL A 116 -5.75 -1.33 0.55
CA VAL A 116 -4.86 -2.07 1.45
C VAL A 116 -5.45 -3.45 1.72
N PHE A 117 -4.64 -4.48 1.52
CA PHE A 117 -5.00 -5.83 1.91
C PHE A 117 -4.98 -5.95 3.44
N HIS A 118 -6.04 -6.48 4.02
CA HIS A 118 -6.28 -6.47 5.47
C HIS A 118 -5.20 -7.20 6.29
N ALA A 119 -4.54 -8.18 5.68
CA ALA A 119 -3.40 -8.86 6.31
C ALA A 119 -2.15 -7.98 6.46
N LEU A 120 -2.07 -6.86 5.73
CA LEU A 120 -0.93 -5.95 5.75
C LEU A 120 -0.98 -4.99 6.94
N SER A 121 -2.14 -4.40 7.17
CA SER A 121 -2.34 -3.41 8.22
C SER A 121 -3.81 -3.32 8.61
N ASP A 122 -4.07 -2.91 9.84
CA ASP A 122 -5.39 -2.45 10.24
C ASP A 122 -5.71 -1.05 9.70
N GLY A 123 -6.94 -0.60 9.89
CA GLY A 123 -7.36 0.72 9.45
C GLY A 123 -6.57 1.86 10.09
N GLY A 124 -6.10 1.70 11.32
CA GLY A 124 -5.30 2.70 12.04
C GLY A 124 -3.94 2.92 11.38
N GLY A 125 -3.19 1.86 11.13
CA GLY A 125 -1.90 1.93 10.46
C GLY A 125 -2.01 2.47 9.03
N ALA A 126 -3.03 2.05 8.30
CA ALA A 126 -3.25 2.50 6.93
C ALA A 126 -3.66 3.97 6.84
N ILE A 127 -4.44 4.50 7.79
CA ILE A 127 -4.78 5.93 7.79
C ILE A 127 -3.56 6.81 8.08
N VAL A 128 -2.65 6.37 8.94
CA VAL A 128 -1.38 7.06 9.20
C VAL A 128 -0.54 7.10 7.93
N PHE A 129 -0.39 5.97 7.26
CA PHE A 129 0.31 5.91 5.97
C PHE A 129 -0.33 6.84 4.94
N PHE A 130 -1.65 6.79 4.78
CA PHE A 130 -2.36 7.60 3.79
C PHE A 130 -2.23 9.10 4.04
N ARG A 131 -2.34 9.54 5.30
CA ARG A 131 -2.13 10.94 5.67
C ARG A 131 -0.70 11.40 5.37
N THR A 132 0.29 10.55 5.63
CA THR A 132 1.69 10.83 5.31
C THR A 132 1.90 10.96 3.80
N LEU A 133 1.28 10.07 3.02
CA LEU A 133 1.31 10.11 1.55
C LEU A 133 0.69 11.42 1.02
N LEU A 134 -0.46 11.82 1.54
CA LEU A 134 -1.13 13.07 1.13
C LEU A 134 -0.27 14.30 1.46
N ALA A 135 0.35 14.33 2.64
CA ALA A 135 1.26 15.40 3.02
C ALA A 135 2.48 15.47 2.09
N GLU A 136 3.06 14.32 1.76
CA GLU A 136 4.19 14.27 0.83
C GLU A 136 3.78 14.67 -0.59
N TYR A 137 2.60 14.23 -1.06
CA TYR A 137 2.06 14.66 -2.34
C TYR A 137 1.91 16.18 -2.41
N LEU A 138 1.32 16.80 -1.39
CA LEU A 138 1.17 18.26 -1.33
C LEU A 138 2.54 18.97 -1.36
N ARG A 139 3.55 18.46 -0.67
CA ARG A 139 4.93 19.00 -0.77
C ARG A 139 5.47 18.88 -2.19
N GLN A 140 5.22 17.75 -2.87
CA GLN A 140 5.65 17.54 -4.27
C GLN A 140 4.97 18.52 -5.24
N THR A 141 3.79 19.04 -4.90
CA THR A 141 3.07 20.05 -5.68
C THR A 141 3.39 21.49 -5.25
N GLY A 142 4.35 21.68 -4.34
CA GLY A 142 4.82 23.01 -3.91
C GLY A 142 4.05 23.62 -2.74
N VAL A 143 3.15 22.86 -2.10
CA VAL A 143 2.48 23.32 -0.88
C VAL A 143 3.43 23.21 0.31
N ASP A 144 3.56 24.28 1.10
CA ASP A 144 4.35 24.27 2.33
C ASP A 144 3.60 23.51 3.43
N ILE A 145 4.01 22.27 3.63
CA ILE A 145 3.50 21.42 4.72
C ILE A 145 4.60 21.27 5.75
N PRO A 146 4.43 21.83 6.96
CA PRO A 146 5.42 21.67 8.03
C PRO A 146 5.74 20.19 8.29
N ALA A 147 6.99 19.90 8.58
CA ALA A 147 7.35 18.59 9.12
C ALA A 147 6.64 18.43 10.47
N GLY A 148 5.80 17.40 10.60
CA GLY A 148 5.12 17.11 11.86
C GLY A 148 6.13 16.90 12.98
N ASN A 149 5.91 17.53 14.12
CA ASN A 149 6.73 17.31 15.31
C ASN A 149 6.54 15.88 15.78
N GLY A 150 7.46 15.02 15.39
CA GLY A 150 7.71 13.71 15.96
C GLY A 150 6.48 12.81 16.13
N GLY A 151 6.20 11.96 15.19
CA GLY A 151 5.25 10.88 15.40
C GLY A 151 4.34 10.52 14.23
N LEU A 152 4.72 10.83 13.03
CA LEU A 152 4.14 10.20 11.83
C LEU A 152 5.23 10.01 10.79
#